data_4553edbef4709adc88d2422b843a33db
#
_entry.id   4553edbef4709adc88d2422b843a33db
#
_cell.length_a   1.000
_cell.length_b   1.000
_cell.length_c   1.000
_cell.angle_alpha   90.00
_cell.angle_beta   90.00
_cell.angle_gamma   90.00
#
_symmetry.space_group_name_H-M   'P 1'
#
loop_
_entity.id
_entity.type
_entity.pdbx_description
1 polymer ?
#
loop_
_entity_poly.entity_id
_entity_poly.type
_entity_poly.pdbx_seq_one_letter_code
_entity_poly.pdbx_strand_id
1 'polypeptide(L)'
;HPAYLSSIFPWMVRFWRASWNDVFARSLEAQAYLMALSREALERQVKDLNAEFLLHRKGQLRLYQQKRNFDKSSILWDACSRHNIQHTLFNSAEQINEIQPGLNPKYRYAGFTPDWINVSDPMIWVQYIKDIFIGRGGKWLEKSAEMIAPNENDVLIKVQESMVNATFCIIAAGAWSKKLASSMG
;
A
#
# COMPACT_ATOMS: atom_id res chain seq x y z
N HIS A 1 10.55 24.76 14.00
CA HIS A 1 10.06 25.31 15.26
C HIS A 1 10.49 24.39 16.40
N PRO A 2 11.18 24.85 17.49
CA PRO A 2 11.69 23.98 18.55
C PRO A 2 10.63 23.09 19.20
N ALA A 3 9.41 23.59 19.35
CA ALA A 3 8.27 22.84 19.91
C ALA A 3 7.84 21.65 19.06
N TYR A 4 8.09 21.68 17.75
CA TYR A 4 7.78 20.54 16.86
C TYR A 4 8.75 19.37 17.08
N LEU A 5 10.01 19.66 17.38
CA LEU A 5 11.03 18.62 17.62
C LEU A 5 10.68 17.78 18.85
N SER A 6 10.17 18.37 19.92
CA SER A 6 9.77 17.60 21.11
C SER A 6 8.59 16.67 20.83
N SER A 7 7.64 17.09 20.01
CA SER A 7 6.47 16.27 19.66
C SER A 7 6.79 15.12 18.70
N ILE A 8 7.76 15.31 17.78
CA ILE A 8 8.16 14.29 16.79
C ILE A 8 9.23 13.33 17.31
N PHE A 9 9.98 13.71 18.36
CA PHE A 9 11.10 12.93 18.89
C PHE A 9 10.76 11.48 19.24
N PRO A 10 9.64 11.17 19.92
CA PRO A 10 9.27 9.78 20.20
C PRO A 10 9.04 8.96 18.93
N TRP A 11 8.52 9.60 17.88
CA TRP A 11 8.35 8.95 16.58
C TRP A 11 9.70 8.72 15.90
N MET A 12 10.62 9.69 15.95
CA MET A 12 11.98 9.54 15.38
C MET A 12 12.74 8.39 16.03
N VAL A 13 12.65 8.23 17.34
CA VAL A 13 13.29 7.10 18.07
C VAL A 13 12.70 5.76 17.61
N ARG A 14 11.37 5.67 17.47
CA ARG A 14 10.69 4.46 16.96
C ARG A 14 11.09 4.16 15.52
N PHE A 15 11.16 5.18 14.68
CA PHE A 15 11.58 5.05 13.28
C PHE A 15 13.02 4.58 13.17
N TRP A 16 13.94 5.16 13.96
CA TRP A 16 15.32 4.72 14.04
C TRP A 16 15.42 3.26 14.52
N ARG A 17 14.69 2.87 15.56
CA ARG A 17 14.65 1.48 16.03
C ARG A 17 14.07 0.53 14.96
N ALA A 18 13.07 0.96 14.21
CA ALA A 18 12.49 0.19 13.12
C ALA A 18 13.46 -0.10 11.98
N SER A 19 14.50 0.73 11.84
CA SER A 19 15.56 0.57 10.81
C SER A 19 16.63 -0.46 11.20
N TRP A 20 16.60 -1.01 12.41
CA TRP A 20 17.56 -2.02 12.84
C TRP A 20 17.29 -3.35 12.14
N ASN A 21 18.37 -4.08 11.81
CA ASN A 21 18.31 -5.29 10.98
C ASN A 21 17.31 -6.34 11.49
N ASP A 22 17.21 -6.52 12.80
CA ASP A 22 16.30 -7.51 13.42
C ASP A 22 14.82 -7.12 13.23
N VAL A 23 14.48 -5.84 13.38
CA VAL A 23 13.12 -5.33 13.16
C VAL A 23 12.80 -5.28 11.68
N PHE A 24 13.77 -4.81 10.88
CA PHE A 24 13.62 -4.74 9.43
C PHE A 24 13.35 -6.13 8.83
N ALA A 25 14.14 -7.15 9.21
CA ALA A 25 13.95 -8.52 8.72
C ALA A 25 12.55 -9.07 9.06
N ARG A 26 12.10 -8.92 10.31
CA ARG A 26 10.75 -9.35 10.71
C ARG A 26 9.64 -8.61 9.98
N SER A 27 9.82 -7.31 9.78
CA SER A 27 8.85 -6.48 9.04
C SER A 27 8.79 -6.89 7.57
N LEU A 28 9.92 -7.24 6.97
CA LEU A 28 10.01 -7.69 5.59
C LEU A 28 9.25 -9.01 5.39
N GLU A 29 9.44 -9.98 6.29
CA GLU A 29 8.71 -11.26 6.24
C GLU A 29 7.19 -11.06 6.38
N ALA A 30 6.78 -10.24 7.38
CA ALA A 30 5.36 -9.93 7.57
C ALA A 30 4.76 -9.21 6.34
N GLN A 31 5.52 -8.28 5.73
CA GLN A 31 5.10 -7.58 4.53
C GLN A 31 4.99 -8.53 3.34
N ALA A 32 5.95 -9.41 3.14
CA ALA A 32 5.92 -10.37 2.04
C ALA A 32 4.70 -11.29 2.13
N TYR A 33 4.40 -11.80 3.33
CA TYR A 33 3.20 -12.60 3.57
C TYR A 33 1.90 -11.82 3.29
N LEU A 34 1.80 -10.59 3.80
CA LEU A 34 0.64 -9.73 3.56
C LEU A 34 0.46 -9.40 2.08
N MET A 35 1.55 -9.14 1.36
CA MET A 35 1.51 -8.85 -0.07
C MET A 35 1.07 -10.06 -0.90
N ALA A 36 1.48 -11.28 -0.52
CA ALA A 36 1.00 -12.50 -1.17
C ALA A 36 -0.52 -12.67 -1.02
N LEU A 37 -1.05 -12.52 0.20
CA LEU A 37 -2.49 -12.55 0.45
C LEU A 37 -3.25 -11.43 -0.30
N SER A 38 -2.66 -10.23 -0.34
CA SER A 38 -3.25 -9.08 -1.04
C SER A 38 -3.31 -9.32 -2.54
N ARG A 39 -2.30 -9.96 -3.14
CA ARG A 39 -2.30 -10.31 -4.56
C ARG A 39 -3.46 -11.26 -4.88
N GLU A 40 -3.61 -12.34 -4.11
CA GLU A 40 -4.72 -13.28 -4.32
C GLU A 40 -6.09 -12.61 -4.16
N ALA A 41 -6.24 -11.75 -3.15
CA ALA A 41 -7.47 -11.01 -2.92
C ALA A 41 -7.77 -10.04 -4.07
N LEU A 42 -6.75 -9.33 -4.57
CA LEU A 42 -6.87 -8.43 -5.71
C LEU A 42 -7.31 -9.18 -6.97
N GLU A 43 -6.69 -10.33 -7.29
CA GLU A 43 -7.03 -11.11 -8.47
C GLU A 43 -8.49 -11.62 -8.42
N ARG A 44 -8.95 -12.08 -7.25
CA ARG A 44 -10.36 -12.45 -7.06
C ARG A 44 -11.27 -11.24 -7.25
N GLN A 45 -10.95 -10.10 -6.62
CA GLN A 45 -11.75 -8.89 -6.71
C GLN A 45 -11.83 -8.36 -8.14
N VAL A 46 -10.71 -8.32 -8.85
CA VAL A 46 -10.65 -7.87 -10.25
C VAL A 46 -11.56 -8.72 -11.14
N LYS A 47 -11.53 -10.04 -10.96
CA LYS A 47 -12.39 -10.97 -11.68
C LYS A 47 -13.87 -10.77 -11.34
N ASP A 48 -14.21 -10.69 -10.06
CA ASP A 48 -15.59 -10.55 -9.59
C ASP A 48 -16.24 -9.23 -10.01
N LEU A 49 -15.41 -8.19 -10.15
CA LEU A 49 -15.85 -6.84 -10.54
C LEU A 49 -15.70 -6.57 -12.05
N ASN A 50 -15.10 -7.49 -12.82
CA ASN A 50 -14.69 -7.27 -14.21
C ASN A 50 -13.82 -6.01 -14.40
N ALA A 51 -12.87 -5.79 -13.48
CA ALA A 51 -12.11 -4.53 -13.35
C ALA A 51 -10.72 -4.57 -14.00
N GLU A 52 -10.40 -5.57 -14.84
CA GLU A 52 -9.09 -5.74 -15.47
C GLU A 52 -8.66 -4.51 -16.29
N PHE A 53 -9.62 -3.82 -16.91
CA PHE A 53 -9.36 -2.62 -17.73
C PHE A 53 -8.79 -1.43 -16.93
N LEU A 54 -8.87 -1.46 -15.60
CA LEU A 54 -8.30 -0.46 -14.71
C LEU A 54 -6.86 -0.77 -14.28
N LEU A 55 -6.33 -1.93 -14.66
CA LEU A 55 -5.01 -2.38 -14.26
C LEU A 55 -3.99 -2.31 -15.40
N HIS A 56 -2.75 -2.02 -15.03
CA HIS A 56 -1.59 -2.13 -15.89
C HIS A 56 -0.65 -3.20 -15.34
N ARG A 57 -0.48 -4.30 -16.10
CA ARG A 57 0.40 -5.44 -15.79
C ARG A 57 1.71 -5.33 -16.56
N LYS A 58 2.34 -4.17 -16.49
CA LYS A 58 3.58 -3.88 -17.24
C LYS A 58 4.84 -3.92 -16.39
N GLY A 59 4.70 -4.36 -15.14
CA GLY A 59 5.80 -4.39 -14.20
C GLY A 59 6.17 -3.01 -13.64
N GLN A 60 7.26 -2.99 -12.89
CA GLN A 60 7.85 -1.78 -12.31
C GLN A 60 9.34 -1.73 -12.63
N LEU A 61 9.80 -0.60 -13.17
CA LEU A 61 11.21 -0.30 -13.38
C LEU A 61 11.69 0.68 -12.32
N ARG A 62 12.65 0.26 -11.50
CA ARG A 62 13.29 1.10 -10.48
C ARG A 62 14.65 1.55 -10.97
N LEU A 63 14.82 2.86 -11.17
CA LEU A 63 16.03 3.47 -11.70
C LEU A 63 16.96 3.96 -10.58
N TYR A 64 18.26 3.79 -10.79
CA TYR A 64 19.30 4.32 -9.91
C TYR A 64 20.25 5.20 -10.73
N GLN A 65 20.53 6.39 -10.23
CA GLN A 65 21.44 7.31 -10.89
C GLN A 65 22.93 7.00 -10.58
N GLN A 66 23.20 6.47 -9.40
CA GLN A 66 24.54 6.17 -8.92
C GLN A 66 24.71 4.69 -8.60
N LYS A 67 25.86 4.12 -8.95
CA LYS A 67 26.22 2.74 -8.64
C LYS A 67 26.10 2.44 -7.14
N ARG A 68 26.57 3.34 -6.29
CA ARG A 68 26.47 3.18 -4.83
C ARG A 68 25.04 2.93 -4.33
N ASN A 69 24.06 3.61 -4.92
CA ASN A 69 22.66 3.44 -4.53
C ASN A 69 22.09 2.12 -5.04
N PHE A 70 22.52 1.69 -6.22
CA PHE A 70 22.20 0.40 -6.78
C PHE A 70 22.80 -0.74 -5.92
N ASP A 71 24.09 -0.66 -5.58
CA ASP A 71 24.75 -1.66 -4.73
C ASP A 71 24.09 -1.77 -3.35
N LYS A 72 23.67 -0.65 -2.74
CA LYS A 72 22.93 -0.65 -1.47
C LYS A 72 21.54 -1.26 -1.56
N SER A 73 20.96 -1.34 -2.75
CA SER A 73 19.66 -1.96 -2.97
C SER A 73 19.70 -3.48 -3.07
N SER A 74 20.89 -4.11 -2.99
CA SER A 74 21.05 -5.57 -3.01
C SER A 74 20.17 -6.26 -1.95
N ILE A 75 20.05 -5.69 -0.74
CA ILE A 75 19.18 -6.20 0.33
C ILE A 75 17.74 -6.39 -0.15
N LEU A 76 17.23 -5.43 -0.95
CA LEU A 76 15.88 -5.52 -1.52
C LEU A 76 15.81 -6.64 -2.57
N TRP A 77 16.78 -6.73 -3.46
CA TRP A 77 16.79 -7.71 -4.54
C TRP A 77 17.03 -9.13 -4.02
N ASP A 78 17.86 -9.28 -2.99
CA ASP A 78 18.03 -10.54 -2.26
C ASP A 78 16.73 -10.97 -1.57
N ALA A 79 15.97 -10.01 -1.05
CA ALA A 79 14.64 -10.29 -0.49
C ALA A 79 13.65 -10.73 -1.58
N CYS A 80 13.65 -10.08 -2.74
CA CYS A 80 12.84 -10.51 -3.88
C CYS A 80 13.15 -11.96 -4.28
N SER A 81 14.45 -12.32 -4.34
CA SER A 81 14.89 -13.69 -4.63
C SER A 81 14.37 -14.69 -3.59
N ARG A 82 14.50 -14.36 -2.30
CA ARG A 82 14.05 -15.25 -1.20
C ARG A 82 12.55 -15.51 -1.22
N HIS A 83 11.78 -14.52 -1.67
CA HIS A 83 10.30 -14.61 -1.75
C HIS A 83 9.82 -15.01 -3.15
N ASN A 84 10.69 -15.52 -4.02
CA ASN A 84 10.37 -15.93 -5.39
C ASN A 84 9.72 -14.83 -6.24
N ILE A 85 10.05 -13.56 -5.96
CA ILE A 85 9.61 -12.42 -6.76
C ILE A 85 10.58 -12.29 -7.95
N GLN A 86 10.07 -12.51 -9.15
CA GLN A 86 10.87 -12.37 -10.36
C GLN A 86 11.38 -10.95 -10.54
N HIS A 87 12.66 -10.81 -10.83
CA HIS A 87 13.27 -9.53 -11.11
C HIS A 87 14.49 -9.67 -12.00
N THR A 88 14.83 -8.60 -12.70
CA THR A 88 16.02 -8.51 -13.55
C THR A 88 16.78 -7.25 -13.18
N LEU A 89 18.09 -7.34 -13.03
CA LEU A 89 18.97 -6.21 -12.74
C LEU A 89 19.72 -5.80 -13.99
N PHE A 90 19.74 -4.50 -14.25
CA PHE A 90 20.42 -3.87 -15.40
C PHE A 90 21.55 -2.98 -14.93
N ASN A 91 22.65 -2.97 -15.69
CA ASN A 91 23.83 -2.19 -15.41
C ASN A 91 24.29 -1.31 -16.61
N SER A 92 23.46 -1.18 -17.62
CA SER A 92 23.69 -0.30 -18.77
C SER A 92 22.43 0.44 -19.20
N ALA A 93 22.62 1.61 -19.81
CA ALA A 93 21.52 2.43 -20.30
C ALA A 93 20.81 1.77 -21.51
N GLU A 94 21.55 1.01 -22.31
CA GLU A 94 21.03 0.29 -23.48
C GLU A 94 20.00 -0.76 -23.06
N GLN A 95 20.34 -1.59 -22.08
CA GLN A 95 19.42 -2.60 -21.54
C GLN A 95 18.15 -1.98 -20.93
N ILE A 96 18.30 -0.84 -20.24
CA ILE A 96 17.16 -0.12 -19.65
C ILE A 96 16.27 0.44 -20.76
N ASN A 97 16.89 0.94 -21.87
CA ASN A 97 16.14 1.50 -23.00
C ASN A 97 15.35 0.44 -23.77
N GLU A 98 15.75 -0.85 -23.75
CA GLU A 98 14.96 -1.94 -24.31
C GLU A 98 13.62 -2.14 -23.55
N ILE A 99 13.63 -1.93 -22.24
CA ILE A 99 12.43 -2.05 -21.41
C ILE A 99 11.58 -0.77 -21.46
N GLN A 100 12.23 0.39 -21.38
CA GLN A 100 11.59 1.69 -21.37
C GLN A 100 12.35 2.66 -22.29
N PRO A 101 11.96 2.76 -23.56
CA PRO A 101 12.56 3.69 -24.51
C PRO A 101 12.42 5.16 -24.08
N GLY A 102 13.43 5.97 -24.44
CA GLY A 102 13.39 7.42 -24.23
C GLY A 102 13.82 7.89 -22.84
N LEU A 103 14.30 7.01 -21.98
CA LEU A 103 14.88 7.40 -20.71
C LEU A 103 16.25 8.07 -20.89
N ASN A 104 16.57 9.02 -20.02
CA ASN A 104 17.87 9.70 -20.03
C ASN A 104 19.00 8.69 -19.78
N PRO A 105 20.05 8.63 -20.64
CA PRO A 105 21.18 7.70 -20.53
C PRO A 105 22.01 7.81 -19.24
N LYS A 106 21.78 8.84 -18.43
CA LYS A 106 22.39 8.94 -17.08
C LYS A 106 21.96 7.81 -16.15
N TYR A 107 20.79 7.19 -16.39
CA TYR A 107 20.33 6.04 -15.63
C TYR A 107 20.94 4.77 -16.23
N ARG A 108 21.99 4.27 -15.58
CA ARG A 108 22.70 3.07 -16.01
C ARG A 108 22.37 1.84 -15.18
N TYR A 109 21.72 2.04 -14.04
CA TYR A 109 21.40 0.95 -13.11
C TYR A 109 19.92 0.90 -12.88
N ALA A 110 19.33 -0.28 -12.98
CA ALA A 110 17.92 -0.47 -12.72
C ALA A 110 17.63 -1.88 -12.21
N GLY A 111 16.46 -2.02 -11.59
CA GLY A 111 15.85 -3.32 -11.33
C GLY A 111 14.43 -3.32 -11.85
N PHE A 112 14.04 -4.38 -12.53
CA PHE A 112 12.72 -4.56 -13.09
C PHE A 112 12.02 -5.76 -12.45
N THR A 113 10.78 -5.55 -12.02
CA THR A 113 9.89 -6.60 -11.51
C THR A 113 8.70 -6.74 -12.45
N PRO A 114 8.62 -7.81 -13.27
CA PRO A 114 7.60 -7.94 -14.33
C PRO A 114 6.18 -8.09 -13.78
N ASP A 115 6.04 -8.73 -12.62
CA ASP A 115 4.73 -9.05 -12.02
C ASP A 115 4.10 -7.91 -11.22
N TRP A 116 4.70 -6.72 -11.26
CA TRP A 116 4.13 -5.57 -10.57
C TRP A 116 2.88 -5.06 -11.29
N ILE A 117 1.81 -4.85 -10.50
CA ILE A 117 0.52 -4.38 -11.00
C ILE A 117 0.33 -2.93 -10.54
N ASN A 118 -0.07 -2.07 -11.46
CA ASN A 118 -0.43 -0.69 -11.18
C ASN A 118 -1.89 -0.44 -11.58
N VAL A 119 -2.56 0.44 -10.87
CA VAL A 119 -3.86 0.96 -11.31
C VAL A 119 -3.65 2.17 -12.22
N SER A 120 -4.53 2.35 -13.20
CA SER A 120 -4.50 3.50 -14.11
C SER A 120 -4.63 4.81 -13.34
N ASP A 121 -5.61 4.86 -12.45
CA ASP A 121 -5.89 5.98 -11.55
C ASP A 121 -6.53 5.44 -10.27
N PRO A 122 -5.93 5.69 -9.09
CA PRO A 122 -6.49 5.24 -7.81
C PRO A 122 -7.89 5.79 -7.52
N MET A 123 -8.21 7.01 -7.97
CA MET A 123 -9.53 7.61 -7.78
C MET A 123 -10.57 6.88 -8.61
N ILE A 124 -10.28 6.59 -9.88
CA ILE A 124 -11.17 5.85 -10.77
C ILE A 124 -11.40 4.44 -10.23
N TRP A 125 -10.37 3.78 -9.69
CA TRP A 125 -10.48 2.48 -9.04
C TRP A 125 -11.47 2.50 -7.88
N VAL A 126 -11.34 3.46 -6.96
CA VAL A 126 -12.23 3.59 -5.80
C VAL A 126 -13.64 3.95 -6.23
N GLN A 127 -13.80 4.86 -7.21
CA GLN A 127 -15.11 5.23 -7.73
C GLN A 127 -15.83 4.03 -8.36
N TYR A 128 -15.12 3.25 -9.15
CA TYR A 128 -15.67 2.04 -9.79
C TYR A 128 -16.19 1.03 -8.75
N ILE A 129 -15.39 0.76 -7.71
CA ILE A 129 -15.80 -0.13 -6.61
C ILE A 129 -17.03 0.43 -5.88
N LYS A 130 -17.06 1.73 -5.60
CA LYS A 130 -18.20 2.42 -4.97
C LYS A 130 -19.46 2.24 -5.80
N ASP A 131 -19.38 2.46 -7.11
CA ASP A 131 -20.55 2.39 -8.00
C ASP A 131 -21.13 0.97 -8.05
N ILE A 132 -20.28 -0.06 -8.10
CA ILE A 132 -20.70 -1.45 -8.01
C ILE A 132 -21.33 -1.75 -6.63
N PHE A 133 -20.71 -1.25 -5.54
CA PHE A 133 -21.25 -1.44 -4.19
C PHE A 133 -22.67 -0.85 -4.07
N ILE A 134 -22.88 0.36 -4.56
CA ILE A 134 -24.21 1.00 -4.60
C ILE A 134 -25.17 0.21 -5.49
N GLY A 135 -24.74 -0.21 -6.67
CA GLY A 135 -25.53 -1.02 -7.61
C GLY A 135 -25.95 -2.38 -7.03
N ARG A 136 -25.18 -2.93 -6.09
CA ARG A 136 -25.51 -4.15 -5.33
C ARG A 136 -26.38 -3.90 -4.10
N GLY A 137 -26.92 -2.68 -3.92
CA GLY A 137 -27.77 -2.29 -2.80
C GLY A 137 -27.04 -1.75 -1.57
N GLY A 138 -25.73 -1.54 -1.66
CA GLY A 138 -24.95 -0.90 -0.59
C GLY A 138 -25.34 0.57 -0.40
N LYS A 139 -25.26 1.06 0.83
CA LYS A 139 -25.51 2.48 1.14
C LYS A 139 -24.19 3.22 1.33
N TRP A 140 -24.00 4.30 0.59
CA TRP A 140 -22.85 5.17 0.70
C TRP A 140 -23.22 6.45 1.46
N LEU A 141 -22.48 6.75 2.54
CA LEU A 141 -22.63 7.98 3.31
C LEU A 141 -21.35 8.80 3.18
N GLU A 142 -21.43 9.92 2.49
CA GLU A 142 -20.30 10.85 2.32
C GLU A 142 -20.17 11.77 3.55
N LYS A 143 -19.85 11.15 4.69
CA LYS A 143 -19.80 11.80 5.99
C LYS A 143 -18.64 11.27 6.81
N SER A 144 -18.19 12.06 7.80
CA SER A 144 -17.17 11.60 8.75
C SER A 144 -17.79 10.77 9.88
N ALA A 145 -17.21 9.61 10.14
CA ALA A 145 -17.45 8.87 11.38
C ALA A 145 -16.66 9.52 12.51
N GLU A 146 -17.33 9.81 13.64
CA GLU A 146 -16.76 10.54 14.77
C GLU A 146 -16.45 9.63 15.96
N MET A 147 -17.27 8.61 16.16
CA MET A 147 -17.18 7.70 17.31
C MET A 147 -17.71 6.32 16.91
N ILE A 148 -17.13 5.30 17.49
CA ILE A 148 -17.59 3.92 17.41
C ILE A 148 -17.82 3.44 18.84
N ALA A 149 -19.00 2.94 19.13
CA ALA A 149 -19.39 2.41 20.43
C ALA A 149 -19.89 0.95 20.26
N PRO A 150 -19.04 -0.04 20.59
CA PRO A 150 -19.48 -1.43 20.57
C PRO A 150 -20.44 -1.71 21.72
N ASN A 151 -21.50 -2.47 21.44
CA ASN A 151 -22.42 -3.06 22.41
C ASN A 151 -22.24 -4.59 22.42
N GLU A 152 -23.07 -5.30 23.18
CA GLU A 152 -22.99 -6.76 23.26
C GLU A 152 -23.25 -7.47 21.92
N ASN A 153 -24.19 -6.97 21.10
CA ASN A 153 -24.62 -7.61 19.86
C ASN A 153 -24.48 -6.74 18.62
N ASP A 154 -24.13 -5.48 18.75
CA ASP A 154 -24.05 -4.53 17.66
C ASP A 154 -22.98 -3.45 17.90
N VAL A 155 -22.78 -2.61 16.89
CA VAL A 155 -21.88 -1.48 16.95
C VAL A 155 -22.63 -0.22 16.53
N LEU A 156 -22.64 0.78 17.41
CA LEU A 156 -23.18 2.10 17.09
C LEU A 156 -22.07 3.00 16.54
N ILE A 157 -22.32 3.60 15.41
CA ILE A 157 -21.36 4.51 14.74
C ILE A 157 -21.99 5.88 14.67
N LYS A 158 -21.36 6.87 15.30
CA LYS A 158 -21.79 8.27 15.21
C LYS A 158 -21.24 8.87 13.91
N VAL A 159 -22.16 9.38 13.08
CA VAL A 159 -21.89 10.00 11.79
C VAL A 159 -22.54 11.37 11.76
N GLN A 160 -21.81 12.41 12.18
CA GLN A 160 -22.36 13.75 12.43
C GLN A 160 -23.53 13.69 13.45
N GLU A 161 -24.71 14.16 13.07
CA GLU A 161 -25.91 14.17 13.93
C GLU A 161 -26.70 12.85 13.89
N SER A 162 -26.24 11.85 13.12
CA SER A 162 -26.94 10.59 12.92
C SER A 162 -26.18 9.45 13.60
N MET A 163 -26.94 8.41 13.99
CA MET A 163 -26.39 7.14 14.47
C MET A 163 -26.67 6.04 13.45
N VAL A 164 -25.65 5.26 13.14
CA VAL A 164 -25.76 4.06 12.30
C VAL A 164 -25.54 2.86 13.20
N ASN A 165 -26.47 1.91 13.19
CA ASN A 165 -26.32 0.63 13.88
C ASN A 165 -25.92 -0.45 12.88
N ALA A 166 -24.94 -1.29 13.23
CA ALA A 166 -24.45 -2.38 12.40
C ALA A 166 -24.04 -3.57 13.25
N THR A 167 -24.20 -4.78 12.73
CA THR A 167 -23.73 -6.01 13.39
C THR A 167 -22.19 -6.05 13.47
N PHE A 168 -21.51 -5.52 12.44
CA PHE A 168 -20.04 -5.45 12.37
C PHE A 168 -19.59 -4.09 11.85
N CYS A 169 -18.42 -3.66 12.29
CA CYS A 169 -17.77 -2.45 11.81
C CYS A 169 -16.33 -2.74 11.40
N ILE A 170 -15.95 -2.32 10.19
CA ILE A 170 -14.57 -2.39 9.71
C ILE A 170 -13.99 -0.98 9.66
N ILE A 171 -12.95 -0.73 10.44
CA ILE A 171 -12.25 0.55 10.46
C ILE A 171 -11.15 0.51 9.39
N ALA A 172 -11.38 1.15 8.25
CA ALA A 172 -10.44 1.26 7.14
C ALA A 172 -10.05 2.74 6.87
N ALA A 173 -9.88 3.53 7.94
CA ALA A 173 -9.71 4.98 7.88
C ALA A 173 -8.21 5.42 7.79
N GLY A 174 -7.28 4.53 7.45
CA GLY A 174 -5.87 4.84 7.29
C GLY A 174 -5.28 5.51 8.55
N ALA A 175 -4.68 6.69 8.41
CA ALA A 175 -4.07 7.43 9.51
C ALA A 175 -5.07 7.85 10.62
N TRP A 176 -6.35 7.94 10.32
CA TRP A 176 -7.42 8.29 11.28
C TRP A 176 -7.96 7.08 12.05
N SER A 177 -7.61 5.85 11.66
CA SER A 177 -8.08 4.63 12.33
C SER A 177 -7.79 4.62 13.82
N LYS A 178 -6.61 5.11 14.23
CA LYS A 178 -6.24 5.21 15.64
C LYS A 178 -7.21 6.07 16.45
N LYS A 179 -7.64 7.21 15.89
CA LYS A 179 -8.59 8.12 16.57
C LYS A 179 -9.93 7.44 16.78
N LEU A 180 -10.44 6.76 15.75
CA LEU A 180 -11.70 6.01 15.83
C LEU A 180 -11.60 4.81 16.79
N ALA A 181 -10.52 4.04 16.72
CA ALA A 181 -10.28 2.93 17.63
C ALA A 181 -10.20 3.37 19.10
N SER A 182 -9.61 4.55 19.38
CA SER A 182 -9.55 5.10 20.73
C SER A 182 -10.90 5.53 21.31
N SER A 183 -11.96 5.62 20.49
CA SER A 183 -13.31 5.89 20.99
C SER A 183 -14.03 4.66 21.54
N MET A 184 -13.44 3.49 21.37
CA MET A 184 -14.01 2.22 21.84
C MET A 184 -13.53 1.79 23.23
N GLY A 185 -12.61 2.56 23.85
CA GLY A 185 -12.00 2.29 25.16
C GLY A 185 -10.51 2.03 25.10
#